data_f40cc6916070a917f2ee6e13a522fca2
#
_entry.id   f40cc6916070a917f2ee6e13a522fca2
#
_cell.length_a   1.000
_cell.length_b   1.000
_cell.length_c   1.000
_cell.angle_alpha   90.00
_cell.angle_beta   90.00
_cell.angle_gamma   90.00
#
_symmetry.space_group_name_H-M   'P 1'
#
loop_
_entity.id
_entity.type
_entity.pdbx_description
1 polymer ?
#
loop_
_entity_poly.entity_id
_entity_poly.type
_entity_poly.pdbx_seq_one_letter_code
_entity_poly.pdbx_strand_id
1 'polypeptide(L)'
;MFDSRALLLAAAAAAGFTALPHEASALTPLSMDLAIDPSLTDGATDHATLAPSAFQRLPDEAYEPTARVTNSRARLQCVPFARRESGVEIYGNANTWWRQAVGRYETAETPSERAVMVLHGYATTARGHVAVVKEIVSDRMIIVDHANWLNGGEITRDVPIMDVSEAGDWSEVRVWHVPGRHWGARTYRVQGFILNVLADAERAPAQQHQASVDAASIPVG
;
A
#
# COMPACT_ATOMS: atom_id res chain seq x y z
N MET A 1 24.94 46.06 40.52
CA MET A 1 25.84 45.60 41.58
C MET A 1 25.77 44.10 41.63
N PHE A 2 26.96 43.46 41.50
CA PHE A 2 27.26 42.01 41.58
C PHE A 2 26.81 41.13 40.38
N ASP A 3 27.62 40.95 39.56
CA ASP A 3 28.60 40.08 38.87
C ASP A 3 28.82 38.73 39.59
N SER A 4 28.67 37.65 38.88
CA SER A 4 29.40 36.40 39.11
C SER A 4 29.31 35.46 37.93
N ARG A 5 30.40 35.47 37.16
CA ARG A 5 30.79 34.45 36.16
C ARG A 5 31.13 33.14 36.88
N ALA A 6 30.66 32.03 36.37
CA ALA A 6 31.23 30.73 36.65
C ALA A 6 31.54 30.01 35.32
N LEU A 7 32.82 29.98 35.01
CA LEU A 7 33.45 29.17 33.99
C LEU A 7 33.52 27.72 34.50
N LEU A 8 33.02 26.74 33.72
CA LEU A 8 33.30 25.32 33.95
C LEU A 8 33.93 24.73 32.69
N LEU A 9 35.22 24.43 32.80
CA LEU A 9 36.01 23.62 31.90
C LEU A 9 35.45 22.17 31.92
N ALA A 10 35.19 21.58 30.76
CA ALA A 10 35.02 20.15 30.64
C ALA A 10 36.21 19.57 29.81
N ALA A 11 36.91 18.66 30.47
CA ALA A 11 38.06 17.97 29.92
C ALA A 11 37.66 16.92 28.88
N ALA A 12 38.36 16.92 27.75
CA ALA A 12 38.24 15.88 26.71
C ALA A 12 39.09 14.66 27.14
N ALA A 13 38.42 13.49 27.26
CA ALA A 13 39.10 12.20 27.37
C ALA A 13 39.16 11.56 26.01
N ALA A 14 40.36 11.46 25.42
CA ALA A 14 40.65 10.70 24.24
C ALA A 14 40.81 9.23 24.60
N ALA A 15 39.88 8.39 24.19
CA ALA A 15 40.06 6.94 24.25
C ALA A 15 40.66 6.44 22.92
N GLY A 16 41.89 5.97 22.97
CA GLY A 16 42.58 5.36 21.84
C GLY A 16 42.01 3.97 21.55
N PHE A 17 41.57 3.78 20.32
CA PHE A 17 41.23 2.47 19.78
C PHE A 17 42.49 1.90 19.10
N THR A 18 43.04 0.84 19.71
CA THR A 18 44.09 0.00 19.09
C THR A 18 43.44 -0.98 18.13
N ALA A 19 43.74 -0.85 16.86
CA ALA A 19 43.34 -1.79 15.82
C ALA A 19 44.19 -3.06 15.92
N LEU A 20 43.55 -4.21 16.07
CA LEU A 20 44.13 -5.53 15.91
C LEU A 20 44.16 -5.90 14.43
N PRO A 21 45.24 -6.51 13.90
CA PRO A 21 45.29 -6.97 12.54
C PRO A 21 44.42 -8.21 12.35
N HIS A 22 43.52 -8.14 11.38
CA HIS A 22 42.69 -9.28 10.94
C HIS A 22 43.52 -10.08 9.92
N GLU A 23 43.89 -11.30 10.29
CA GLU A 23 44.55 -12.23 9.37
C GLU A 23 43.53 -12.70 8.32
N ALA A 24 43.81 -12.40 7.07
CA ALA A 24 43.07 -12.90 5.93
C ALA A 24 43.50 -14.36 5.67
N SER A 25 42.67 -15.29 6.05
CA SER A 25 42.78 -16.70 5.62
C SER A 25 42.42 -16.81 4.15
N ALA A 26 43.42 -17.04 3.32
CA ALA A 26 43.25 -17.35 1.90
C ALA A 26 42.64 -18.76 1.77
N LEU A 27 41.41 -18.82 1.31
CA LEU A 27 40.80 -20.07 0.85
C LEU A 27 41.25 -20.33 -0.59
N THR A 28 42.06 -21.37 -0.77
CA THR A 28 42.43 -21.95 -2.06
C THR A 28 41.20 -22.45 -2.80
N PRO A 29 40.97 -22.14 -4.09
CA PRO A 29 39.93 -22.76 -4.86
C PRO A 29 40.27 -24.20 -5.20
N LEU A 30 39.44 -25.11 -4.82
CA LEU A 30 39.43 -26.51 -5.30
C LEU A 30 38.96 -26.49 -6.76
N SER A 31 39.89 -26.65 -7.70
CA SER A 31 39.60 -26.97 -9.09
C SER A 31 39.05 -28.42 -9.15
N MET A 32 37.72 -28.53 -9.34
CA MET A 32 37.15 -29.77 -9.83
C MET A 32 37.09 -29.70 -11.35
N ASP A 33 38.04 -30.36 -12.00
CA ASP A 33 37.96 -30.72 -13.41
C ASP A 33 36.80 -31.71 -13.58
N LEU A 34 35.64 -31.22 -14.01
CA LEU A 34 34.56 -32.08 -14.48
C LEU A 34 34.79 -32.26 -16.00
N ALA A 35 35.30 -33.43 -16.38
CA ALA A 35 35.35 -33.87 -17.77
C ALA A 35 33.94 -33.91 -18.33
N ILE A 36 33.66 -33.00 -19.30
CA ILE A 36 32.40 -33.01 -20.05
C ILE A 36 32.53 -34.06 -21.15
N ASP A 37 31.70 -35.10 -21.10
CA ASP A 37 31.50 -36.09 -22.13
C ASP A 37 30.86 -35.43 -23.37
N PRO A 38 31.51 -35.41 -24.55
CA PRO A 38 31.00 -34.72 -25.73
C PRO A 38 29.91 -35.49 -26.53
N SER A 39 29.33 -36.55 -25.97
CA SER A 39 28.37 -37.41 -26.71
C SER A 39 26.88 -37.16 -26.43
N LEU A 40 26.51 -36.10 -25.68
CA LEU A 40 25.11 -35.70 -25.46
C LEU A 40 24.75 -34.38 -26.15
N THR A 41 24.95 -34.31 -27.48
CA THR A 41 24.40 -33.27 -28.30
C THR A 41 23.28 -33.90 -29.12
N ASP A 42 22.06 -33.89 -28.61
CA ASP A 42 20.81 -33.73 -29.38
C ASP A 42 19.65 -33.64 -28.36
N GLY A 43 19.26 -32.45 -28.09
CA GLY A 43 18.07 -32.09 -27.36
C GLY A 43 17.92 -30.57 -27.48
N ALA A 44 17.17 -30.14 -28.46
CA ALA A 44 16.77 -28.74 -28.59
C ALA A 44 16.15 -28.28 -27.30
N THR A 45 16.96 -27.71 -26.42
CA THR A 45 16.44 -26.87 -25.36
C THR A 45 15.97 -25.59 -26.01
N ASP A 46 14.67 -25.51 -26.24
CA ASP A 46 13.95 -24.25 -26.30
C ASP A 46 14.41 -23.42 -25.09
N HIS A 47 15.37 -22.57 -25.32
CA HIS A 47 15.53 -21.39 -24.52
C HIS A 47 14.25 -20.57 -24.75
N ALA A 48 13.19 -20.95 -24.01
CA ALA A 48 12.15 -20.01 -23.69
C ALA A 48 12.90 -18.84 -23.05
N THR A 49 13.31 -17.88 -23.88
CA THR A 49 13.57 -16.52 -23.49
C THR A 49 12.35 -16.19 -22.64
N LEU A 50 12.51 -16.20 -21.30
CA LEU A 50 11.54 -15.58 -20.42
C LEU A 50 11.49 -14.15 -20.92
N ALA A 51 10.55 -13.91 -21.82
CA ALA A 51 10.14 -12.58 -22.16
C ALA A 51 10.00 -11.85 -20.84
N PRO A 52 10.50 -10.61 -20.72
CA PRO A 52 10.31 -9.81 -19.52
C PRO A 52 8.84 -9.95 -19.19
N SER A 53 8.60 -10.51 -18.01
CA SER A 53 7.32 -10.87 -17.44
C SER A 53 6.27 -9.99 -18.06
N ALA A 54 5.41 -10.59 -18.87
CA ALA A 54 4.35 -9.87 -19.48
C ALA A 54 3.77 -9.01 -18.36
N PHE A 55 4.01 -7.73 -18.44
CA PHE A 55 3.08 -6.73 -17.99
C PHE A 55 1.80 -7.22 -18.64
N GLN A 56 1.15 -8.14 -17.95
CA GLN A 56 -0.08 -8.73 -18.42
C GLN A 56 -0.93 -7.51 -18.59
N ARG A 57 -1.06 -7.13 -19.83
CA ARG A 57 -1.87 -6.02 -20.29
C ARG A 57 -3.18 -6.25 -19.55
N LEU A 58 -3.30 -5.59 -18.38
CA LEU A 58 -4.56 -5.56 -17.67
C LEU A 58 -5.55 -5.14 -18.73
N PRO A 59 -6.69 -5.78 -18.86
CA PRO A 59 -7.62 -5.51 -19.93
C PRO A 59 -8.04 -4.04 -19.83
N ASP A 60 -7.25 -3.17 -20.44
CA ASP A 60 -7.50 -1.73 -20.55
C ASP A 60 -8.82 -1.50 -21.32
N GLU A 61 -9.28 -2.53 -22.01
CA GLU A 61 -10.48 -2.47 -22.86
C GLU A 61 -11.75 -3.08 -22.25
N ALA A 62 -11.68 -3.76 -21.08
CA ALA A 62 -12.83 -4.48 -20.54
C ALA A 62 -13.41 -3.90 -19.23
N TYR A 63 -12.70 -2.99 -18.56
CA TYR A 63 -13.19 -2.40 -17.31
C TYR A 63 -13.67 -0.96 -17.55
N GLU A 64 -14.99 -0.77 -17.60
CA GLU A 64 -15.60 0.56 -17.62
C GLU A 64 -15.76 1.09 -16.19
N PRO A 65 -14.85 1.98 -15.74
CA PRO A 65 -14.91 2.52 -14.38
C PRO A 65 -16.22 3.29 -14.13
N THR A 66 -16.91 2.92 -13.06
CA THR A 66 -18.08 3.65 -12.55
C THR A 66 -17.68 4.84 -11.66
N ALA A 67 -16.39 5.11 -11.58
CA ALA A 67 -15.79 6.16 -10.77
C ALA A 67 -16.41 7.53 -11.03
N ARG A 68 -16.82 8.21 -9.98
CA ARG A 68 -17.48 9.51 -10.08
C ARG A 68 -17.25 10.42 -8.87
N VAL A 69 -17.32 11.70 -9.09
CA VAL A 69 -17.45 12.70 -8.02
C VAL A 69 -18.91 12.74 -7.59
N THR A 70 -19.21 12.26 -6.38
CA THR A 70 -20.59 12.23 -5.86
C THR A 70 -20.96 13.51 -5.12
N ASN A 71 -19.98 14.22 -4.57
CA ASN A 71 -20.19 15.50 -3.93
C ASN A 71 -18.96 16.40 -4.10
N SER A 72 -19.03 17.33 -5.03
CA SER A 72 -17.97 18.32 -5.31
C SER A 72 -17.87 19.45 -4.29
N ARG A 73 -18.89 19.61 -3.43
CA ARG A 73 -18.99 20.70 -2.43
C ARG A 73 -18.88 20.20 -1.00
N ALA A 74 -18.46 18.97 -0.79
CA ALA A 74 -18.40 18.34 0.54
C ALA A 74 -17.43 19.06 1.50
N ARG A 75 -16.38 19.72 0.97
CA ARG A 75 -15.29 20.34 1.74
C ARG A 75 -14.71 19.37 2.77
N LEU A 76 -14.63 18.11 2.43
CA LEU A 76 -14.25 17.04 3.33
C LEU A 76 -12.83 16.60 3.03
N GLN A 77 -12.02 16.41 4.08
CA GLN A 77 -10.68 15.84 3.95
C GLN A 77 -10.73 14.31 3.97
N CYS A 78 -9.67 13.66 3.45
CA CYS A 78 -9.60 12.21 3.38
C CYS A 78 -9.70 11.53 4.76
N VAL A 79 -9.09 12.12 5.79
CA VAL A 79 -9.09 11.54 7.15
C VAL A 79 -10.50 11.49 7.78
N PRO A 80 -11.26 12.57 7.93
CA PRO A 80 -12.63 12.47 8.47
C PRO A 80 -13.56 11.64 7.59
N PHE A 81 -13.31 11.57 6.27
CA PHE A 81 -14.03 10.67 5.39
C PHE A 81 -13.72 9.21 5.73
N ALA A 82 -12.44 8.82 5.74
CA ALA A 82 -12.03 7.45 6.00
C ALA A 82 -12.51 6.95 7.38
N ARG A 83 -12.42 7.78 8.42
CA ARG A 83 -12.95 7.47 9.76
C ARG A 83 -14.45 7.12 9.73
N ARG A 84 -15.23 7.94 9.06
CA ARG A 84 -16.69 7.74 8.96
C ARG A 84 -17.05 6.46 8.20
N GLU A 85 -16.35 6.17 7.11
CA GLU A 85 -16.66 5.02 6.25
C GLU A 85 -16.14 3.69 6.84
N SER A 86 -14.95 3.68 7.46
CA SER A 86 -14.32 2.47 7.99
C SER A 86 -14.55 2.25 9.49
N GLY A 87 -14.87 3.30 10.25
CA GLY A 87 -14.91 3.26 11.70
C GLY A 87 -13.53 3.22 12.38
N VAL A 88 -12.44 3.40 11.62
CA VAL A 88 -11.08 3.50 12.20
C VAL A 88 -10.91 4.84 12.91
N GLU A 89 -10.69 4.82 14.22
CA GLU A 89 -10.62 5.99 15.10
C GLU A 89 -9.19 6.55 15.22
N ILE A 90 -8.57 6.89 14.07
CA ILE A 90 -7.26 7.56 14.01
C ILE A 90 -7.45 9.00 13.56
N TYR A 91 -6.73 9.92 14.23
CA TYR A 91 -6.83 11.37 14.03
C TYR A 91 -5.52 11.95 13.53
N GLY A 92 -5.58 13.21 13.09
CA GLY A 92 -4.41 13.92 12.58
C GLY A 92 -4.19 13.71 11.08
N ASN A 93 -2.98 13.97 10.60
CA ASN A 93 -2.66 13.93 9.18
C ASN A 93 -2.53 12.49 8.65
N ALA A 94 -2.92 12.24 7.42
CA ALA A 94 -2.88 10.92 6.78
C ALA A 94 -1.50 10.26 6.82
N ASN A 95 -0.42 11.04 6.68
CA ASN A 95 0.96 10.53 6.76
C ASN A 95 1.36 9.94 8.13
N THR A 96 0.53 10.16 9.16
CA THR A 96 0.77 9.61 10.51
C THR A 96 -0.06 8.37 10.81
N TRP A 97 -1.00 8.03 9.92
CA TRP A 97 -2.00 6.99 10.17
C TRP A 97 -1.38 5.61 10.36
N TRP A 98 -0.49 5.23 9.47
CA TRP A 98 0.17 3.92 9.57
C TRP A 98 0.86 3.72 10.91
N ARG A 99 1.69 4.68 11.32
CA ARG A 99 2.39 4.61 12.61
C ARG A 99 1.44 4.57 13.80
N GLN A 100 0.28 5.24 13.73
CA GLN A 100 -0.72 5.22 14.78
C GLN A 100 -1.54 3.93 14.78
N ALA A 101 -1.67 3.25 13.65
CA ALA A 101 -2.40 2.00 13.51
C ALA A 101 -1.62 0.83 14.10
N VAL A 102 -0.31 0.78 13.88
CA VAL A 102 0.55 -0.31 14.37
C VAL A 102 0.37 -0.49 15.88
N GLY A 103 -0.01 -1.71 16.29
CA GLY A 103 -0.26 -2.08 17.68
C GLY A 103 -1.63 -1.65 18.24
N ARG A 104 -2.48 -0.96 17.44
CA ARG A 104 -3.84 -0.58 17.83
C ARG A 104 -4.91 -1.22 16.95
N TYR A 105 -4.59 -1.44 15.69
CA TYR A 105 -5.44 -2.07 14.70
C TYR A 105 -4.69 -3.22 14.05
N GLU A 106 -5.41 -4.15 13.48
CA GLU A 106 -4.80 -5.12 12.57
C GLU A 106 -4.33 -4.40 11.30
N THR A 107 -3.14 -4.76 10.83
CA THR A 107 -2.53 -4.17 9.64
C THR A 107 -2.09 -5.25 8.68
N ALA A 108 -2.22 -5.00 7.37
CA ALA A 108 -1.85 -5.93 6.31
C ALA A 108 -1.09 -5.21 5.19
N GLU A 109 -0.31 -5.97 4.43
CA GLU A 109 0.33 -5.49 3.20
C GLU A 109 -0.59 -5.65 1.98
N THR A 110 -1.58 -6.53 2.06
CA THR A 110 -2.56 -6.79 1.02
C THR A 110 -3.93 -6.18 1.36
N PRO A 111 -4.73 -5.78 0.35
CA PRO A 111 -6.03 -5.18 0.58
C PRO A 111 -7.06 -6.19 1.07
N SER A 112 -8.01 -5.71 1.85
CA SER A 112 -9.29 -6.35 2.13
C SER A 112 -10.41 -5.33 2.08
N GLU A 113 -11.63 -5.78 1.85
CA GLU A 113 -12.78 -4.89 1.84
C GLU A 113 -12.91 -4.16 3.17
N ARG A 114 -13.27 -2.88 3.12
CA ARG A 114 -13.41 -1.95 4.23
C ARG A 114 -12.10 -1.55 4.92
N ALA A 115 -10.95 -2.16 4.58
CA ALA A 115 -9.66 -1.69 5.06
C ALA A 115 -9.37 -0.26 4.60
N VAL A 116 -8.60 0.47 5.38
CA VAL A 116 -8.12 1.79 5.01
C VAL A 116 -6.73 1.67 4.39
N MET A 117 -6.64 1.88 3.08
CA MET A 117 -5.36 2.00 2.38
C MET A 117 -4.67 3.30 2.79
N VAL A 118 -3.40 3.23 3.16
CA VAL A 118 -2.58 4.37 3.55
C VAL A 118 -1.50 4.62 2.51
N LEU A 119 -1.56 5.77 1.85
CA LEU A 119 -0.59 6.20 0.85
C LEU A 119 0.43 7.19 1.41
N HIS A 120 1.69 7.04 1.01
CA HIS A 120 2.70 8.06 1.22
C HIS A 120 2.35 9.35 0.47
N GLY A 121 2.86 10.48 0.95
CA GLY A 121 2.80 11.72 0.18
C GLY A 121 3.67 11.61 -1.08
N TYR A 122 3.13 12.08 -2.20
CA TYR A 122 3.80 11.95 -3.50
C TYR A 122 5.15 12.67 -3.58
N ALA A 123 5.22 13.91 -3.15
CA ALA A 123 6.43 14.72 -3.28
C ALA A 123 7.15 14.95 -1.94
N THR A 124 6.47 14.74 -0.83
CA THR A 124 7.01 14.96 0.51
C THR A 124 6.38 13.99 1.50
N THR A 125 7.10 13.67 2.56
CA THR A 125 6.58 12.89 3.69
C THR A 125 5.58 13.67 4.55
N ALA A 126 5.43 14.98 4.33
CA ALA A 126 4.53 15.84 5.09
C ALA A 126 3.05 15.63 4.77
N ARG A 127 2.75 15.02 3.63
CA ARG A 127 1.40 14.71 3.19
C ARG A 127 1.28 13.21 2.95
N GLY A 128 0.08 12.70 3.10
CA GLY A 128 -0.29 11.36 2.75
C GLY A 128 -1.74 11.38 2.30
N HIS A 129 -2.27 10.22 1.96
CA HIS A 129 -3.68 10.07 1.66
C HIS A 129 -4.20 8.77 2.27
N VAL A 130 -5.48 8.74 2.56
CA VAL A 130 -6.18 7.52 3.00
C VAL A 130 -7.44 7.34 2.15
N ALA A 131 -7.68 6.09 1.76
CA ALA A 131 -8.85 5.68 1.01
C ALA A 131 -9.44 4.41 1.62
N VAL A 132 -10.74 4.22 1.51
CA VAL A 132 -11.42 3.01 2.04
C VAL A 132 -11.64 2.03 0.90
N VAL A 133 -11.15 0.81 1.05
CA VAL A 133 -11.35 -0.26 0.08
C VAL A 133 -12.83 -0.65 0.10
N LYS A 134 -13.47 -0.61 -1.06
CA LYS A 134 -14.86 -0.96 -1.23
C LYS A 134 -15.02 -2.39 -1.78
N GLU A 135 -14.15 -2.77 -2.71
CA GLU A 135 -14.25 -4.03 -3.45
C GLU A 135 -12.87 -4.51 -3.88
N ILE A 136 -12.65 -5.81 -3.86
CA ILE A 136 -11.50 -6.47 -4.46
C ILE A 136 -11.94 -7.00 -5.83
N VAL A 137 -11.44 -6.39 -6.91
CA VAL A 137 -11.81 -6.79 -8.28
C VAL A 137 -10.90 -7.92 -8.78
N SER A 138 -9.62 -7.85 -8.47
CA SER A 138 -8.63 -8.87 -8.82
C SER A 138 -7.41 -8.78 -7.89
N ASP A 139 -6.44 -9.67 -8.07
CA ASP A 139 -5.18 -9.64 -7.34
C ASP A 139 -4.39 -8.33 -7.53
N ARG A 140 -4.70 -7.57 -8.58
CA ARG A 140 -4.00 -6.33 -8.95
C ARG A 140 -4.92 -5.11 -9.04
N MET A 141 -6.21 -5.23 -8.73
CA MET A 141 -7.15 -4.12 -8.84
C MET A 141 -8.18 -4.13 -7.72
N ILE A 142 -8.33 -2.98 -7.08
CA ILE A 142 -9.35 -2.70 -6.08
C ILE A 142 -10.15 -1.45 -6.46
N ILE A 143 -11.33 -1.35 -5.88
CA ILE A 143 -12.16 -0.15 -5.91
C ILE A 143 -12.11 0.50 -4.54
N VAL A 144 -11.92 1.81 -4.51
CA VAL A 144 -11.91 2.58 -3.26
C VAL A 144 -12.87 3.75 -3.30
N ASP A 145 -13.24 4.21 -2.11
CA ASP A 145 -13.91 5.47 -1.88
C ASP A 145 -12.99 6.42 -1.09
N HIS A 146 -12.94 7.69 -1.46
CA HIS A 146 -12.13 8.68 -0.77
C HIS A 146 -12.66 10.11 -0.90
N ALA A 147 -12.07 11.04 -0.16
CA ALA A 147 -12.35 12.47 -0.29
C ALA A 147 -11.06 13.28 -0.46
N ASN A 148 -11.17 14.43 -1.10
CA ASN A 148 -10.10 15.41 -1.31
C ASN A 148 -8.89 14.88 -2.10
N TRP A 149 -9.09 13.93 -3.00
CA TRP A 149 -8.03 13.46 -3.91
C TRP A 149 -7.64 14.54 -4.92
N LEU A 150 -8.63 15.27 -5.42
CA LEU A 150 -8.45 16.35 -6.39
C LEU A 150 -8.18 17.71 -5.71
N ASN A 151 -7.99 17.75 -4.38
CA ASN A 151 -7.72 18.92 -3.54
C ASN A 151 -8.86 19.95 -3.45
N GLY A 152 -10.08 19.59 -3.83
CA GLY A 152 -11.27 20.44 -3.72
C GLY A 152 -12.18 20.09 -2.53
N GLY A 153 -11.80 19.08 -1.74
CA GLY A 153 -12.62 18.55 -0.64
C GLY A 153 -13.84 17.77 -1.13
N GLU A 154 -13.80 17.31 -2.38
CA GLU A 154 -14.83 16.47 -3.01
C GLU A 154 -14.86 15.06 -2.44
N ILE A 155 -16.01 14.38 -2.57
CA ILE A 155 -16.13 12.94 -2.35
C ILE A 155 -16.13 12.26 -3.71
N THR A 156 -15.22 11.31 -3.89
CA THR A 156 -15.15 10.42 -5.05
C THR A 156 -15.45 8.99 -4.63
N ARG A 157 -16.29 8.32 -5.41
CA ARG A 157 -16.71 6.95 -5.18
C ARG A 157 -16.34 6.06 -6.36
N ASP A 158 -16.21 4.78 -6.07
CA ASP A 158 -15.97 3.73 -7.07
C ASP A 158 -14.66 3.95 -7.87
N VAL A 159 -13.62 4.45 -7.21
CA VAL A 159 -12.36 4.80 -7.85
C VAL A 159 -11.45 3.57 -7.97
N PRO A 160 -11.11 3.13 -9.19
CA PRO A 160 -10.17 2.04 -9.39
C PRO A 160 -8.76 2.42 -8.94
N ILE A 161 -8.11 1.49 -8.28
CA ILE A 161 -6.69 1.53 -7.96
C ILE A 161 -6.05 0.25 -8.46
N MET A 162 -4.95 0.41 -9.19
CA MET A 162 -4.19 -0.68 -9.79
C MET A 162 -2.86 -0.83 -9.06
N ASP A 163 -2.56 -2.03 -8.62
CA ASP A 163 -1.23 -2.40 -8.18
C ASP A 163 -0.29 -2.44 -9.39
N VAL A 164 0.77 -1.66 -9.35
CA VAL A 164 1.81 -1.56 -10.38
C VAL A 164 3.18 -1.95 -9.84
N SER A 165 3.24 -2.50 -8.62
CA SER A 165 4.46 -3.04 -8.05
C SER A 165 4.97 -4.23 -8.86
N GLU A 166 6.28 -4.37 -8.96
CA GLU A 166 6.92 -5.46 -9.71
C GLU A 166 6.56 -6.83 -9.11
N ALA A 167 6.55 -6.92 -7.78
CA ALA A 167 6.27 -8.17 -7.06
C ALA A 167 4.77 -8.49 -6.92
N GLY A 168 3.85 -7.59 -7.28
CA GLY A 168 2.42 -7.79 -7.04
C GLY A 168 2.03 -7.70 -5.58
N ASP A 169 2.77 -6.92 -4.81
CA ASP A 169 2.70 -6.85 -3.34
C ASP A 169 2.00 -5.60 -2.81
N TRP A 170 1.38 -4.82 -3.69
CA TRP A 170 0.67 -3.59 -3.36
C TRP A 170 1.57 -2.46 -2.83
N SER A 171 2.87 -2.57 -2.92
CA SER A 171 3.81 -1.51 -2.48
C SER A 171 3.73 -0.24 -3.33
N GLU A 172 3.27 -0.36 -4.59
CA GLU A 172 3.13 0.74 -5.53
C GLU A 172 1.83 0.65 -6.33
N VAL A 173 1.10 1.78 -6.41
CA VAL A 173 -0.21 1.80 -7.08
C VAL A 173 -0.36 3.00 -8.01
N ARG A 174 -1.25 2.85 -8.99
CA ARG A 174 -1.81 3.96 -9.79
C ARG A 174 -3.29 4.13 -9.49
N VAL A 175 -3.72 5.37 -9.48
CA VAL A 175 -5.11 5.76 -9.14
C VAL A 175 -5.79 6.29 -10.40
N TRP A 176 -7.03 5.88 -10.62
CA TRP A 176 -7.85 6.39 -11.71
C TRP A 176 -8.16 7.88 -11.53
N HIS A 177 -7.94 8.66 -12.57
CA HIS A 177 -8.25 10.08 -12.59
C HIS A 177 -9.66 10.32 -13.10
N VAL A 178 -10.59 10.51 -12.17
CA VAL A 178 -12.03 10.60 -12.46
C VAL A 178 -12.39 11.68 -13.48
N PRO A 179 -11.91 12.95 -13.36
CA PRO A 179 -12.27 13.98 -14.33
C PRO A 179 -11.77 13.69 -15.75
N GLY A 180 -10.60 13.11 -15.89
CA GLY A 180 -9.99 12.80 -17.18
C GLY A 180 -10.36 11.44 -17.75
N ARG A 181 -11.03 10.57 -16.95
CA ARG A 181 -11.39 9.20 -17.33
C ARG A 181 -10.21 8.40 -17.87
N HIS A 182 -9.09 8.43 -17.15
CA HIS A 182 -7.87 7.68 -17.50
C HIS A 182 -7.06 7.31 -16.26
N TRP A 183 -6.18 6.32 -16.38
CA TRP A 183 -5.21 6.02 -15.35
C TRP A 183 -4.27 7.21 -15.12
N GLY A 184 -4.16 7.64 -13.87
CA GLY A 184 -3.19 8.67 -13.49
C GLY A 184 -1.77 8.26 -13.85
N ALA A 185 -0.94 9.18 -14.34
CA ALA A 185 0.44 8.88 -14.73
C ALA A 185 1.38 8.64 -13.55
N ARG A 186 0.98 9.04 -12.34
CA ARG A 186 1.81 8.94 -11.13
C ARG A 186 1.66 7.59 -10.46
N THR A 187 2.79 7.07 -9.99
CA THR A 187 2.85 5.94 -9.06
C THR A 187 2.92 6.46 -7.63
N TYR A 188 2.16 5.84 -6.74
CA TYR A 188 2.09 6.19 -5.32
C TYR A 188 2.54 4.98 -4.50
N ARG A 189 3.39 5.21 -3.50
CA ARG A 189 3.81 4.19 -2.57
C ARG A 189 2.74 3.96 -1.51
N VAL A 190 2.45 2.71 -1.22
CA VAL A 190 1.51 2.28 -0.18
C VAL A 190 2.30 1.96 1.10
N GLN A 191 1.78 2.37 2.25
CA GLN A 191 2.31 1.94 3.56
C GLN A 191 1.69 0.62 4.02
N GLY A 192 0.47 0.34 3.57
CA GLY A 192 -0.31 -0.85 3.88
C GLY A 192 -1.79 -0.53 4.08
N PHE A 193 -2.49 -1.49 4.67
CA PHE A 193 -3.94 -1.48 4.88
C PHE A 193 -4.25 -1.64 6.37
N ILE A 194 -5.14 -0.80 6.90
CA ILE A 194 -5.56 -0.82 8.30
C ILE A 194 -6.95 -1.45 8.36
N LEU A 195 -7.11 -2.53 9.11
CA LEU A 195 -8.35 -3.27 9.25
C LEU A 195 -9.04 -2.89 10.56
N ASN A 196 -10.35 -2.69 10.51
CA ASN A 196 -11.18 -2.48 11.70
C ASN A 196 -12.01 -3.73 11.98
N VAL A 197 -11.36 -4.80 12.37
CA VAL A 197 -11.98 -6.13 12.58
C VAL A 197 -13.13 -6.11 13.59
N LEU A 198 -13.12 -5.20 14.57
CA LEU A 198 -14.21 -5.09 15.54
C LEU A 198 -15.48 -4.51 14.89
N ALA A 199 -15.33 -3.43 14.13
CA ALA A 199 -16.46 -2.84 13.41
C ALA A 199 -17.02 -3.78 12.32
N ASP A 200 -16.16 -4.59 11.72
CA ASP A 200 -16.55 -5.57 10.71
C ASP A 200 -17.27 -6.77 11.35
N ALA A 201 -16.82 -7.23 12.51
CA ALA A 201 -17.50 -8.27 13.28
C ALA A 201 -18.90 -7.85 13.77
N GLU A 202 -19.08 -6.60 14.17
CA GLU A 202 -20.39 -6.07 14.59
C GLU A 202 -21.39 -5.95 13.42
N ARG A 203 -20.91 -5.72 12.20
CA ARG A 203 -21.76 -5.56 11.00
C ARG A 203 -22.15 -6.87 10.33
N ALA A 204 -21.31 -7.90 10.44
CA ALA A 204 -21.53 -9.19 9.81
C ALA A 204 -22.92 -9.80 10.15
N PRO A 205 -23.38 -9.82 11.40
CA PRO A 205 -24.72 -10.35 11.75
C PRO A 205 -25.87 -9.52 11.17
N ALA A 206 -25.71 -8.20 11.06
CA ALA A 206 -26.72 -7.32 10.50
C ALA A 206 -26.95 -7.55 9.00
N GLN A 207 -25.87 -7.78 8.24
CA GLN A 207 -25.94 -8.09 6.81
C GLN A 207 -26.57 -9.45 6.54
N GLN A 208 -26.26 -10.46 7.35
CA GLN A 208 -26.88 -11.79 7.26
C GLN A 208 -28.38 -11.74 7.52
N HIS A 209 -28.79 -10.94 8.49
CA HIS A 209 -30.22 -10.78 8.79
C HIS A 209 -30.96 -10.09 7.64
N GLN A 210 -30.39 -9.03 7.05
CA GLN A 210 -30.98 -8.33 5.91
C GLN A 210 -31.11 -9.23 4.69
N ALA A 211 -30.06 -9.99 4.35
CA ALA A 211 -30.08 -10.94 3.24
C ALA A 211 -31.16 -12.02 3.42
N SER A 212 -31.38 -12.46 4.65
CA SER A 212 -32.42 -13.44 4.98
C SER A 212 -33.84 -12.87 4.81
N VAL A 213 -34.06 -11.61 5.18
CA VAL A 213 -35.33 -10.91 5.03
C VAL A 213 -35.66 -10.68 3.55
N ASP A 214 -34.66 -10.25 2.79
CA ASP A 214 -34.84 -9.99 1.36
C ASP A 214 -35.12 -11.29 0.57
N ALA A 215 -34.45 -12.39 0.94
CA ALA A 215 -34.71 -13.71 0.35
C ALA A 215 -36.09 -14.25 0.64
N ALA A 216 -36.65 -13.96 1.83
CA ALA A 216 -38.00 -14.36 2.23
C ALA A 216 -39.09 -13.51 1.54
N SER A 217 -38.76 -12.38 0.96
CA SER A 217 -39.70 -11.44 0.34
C SER A 217 -39.88 -11.64 -1.17
N ILE A 218 -39.23 -12.65 -1.78
CA ILE A 218 -39.39 -12.95 -3.21
C ILE A 218 -40.77 -13.64 -3.38
N PRO A 219 -41.73 -13.04 -4.08
CA PRO A 219 -43.00 -13.67 -4.34
C PRO A 219 -42.82 -14.86 -5.28
N VAL A 220 -43.25 -16.03 -4.84
CA VAL A 220 -43.34 -17.22 -5.71
C VAL A 220 -44.49 -16.97 -6.69
N GLY A 221 -44.12 -16.63 -7.94
CA GLY A 221 -45.05 -16.48 -9.07
C GLY A 221 -45.33 -17.79 -9.77
#